data_49f2f6cc456e0ff51a1d8f6c80ac963d
#
_entry.id   49f2f6cc456e0ff51a1d8f6c80ac963d
#
_cell.length_a   1.000
_cell.length_b   1.000
_cell.length_c   1.000
_cell.angle_alpha   90.00
_cell.angle_beta   90.00
_cell.angle_gamma   90.00
#
_symmetry.space_group_name_H-M   'P 1'
#
loop_
_entity.id
_entity.type
_entity.pdbx_description
1 polymer ?
#
loop_
_entity_poly.entity_id
_entity_poly.type
_entity_poly.pdbx_seq_one_letter_code
_entity_poly.pdbx_strand_id
1 'polypeptide(L)'
;MMRVESQQVAIRYLKTTDAAPLFENYLGDEQACRFLNHQAHQNVNQTLEAIERWRAQYDQKSPNLLVFAIEELTSQTPIGCLVLIPEQDSSEIHFGISARYQGKGYATQACKLGVVYLQSLGITRIRTTPHIGNHASIRVLEKCGFISRGILKAHAVFPALGREAQDCMDMRLEGIELRHFAHCSK
;
A
#
# COMPACT_ATOMS: atom_id res chain seq x y z
N MET A 1 14.71 9.35 9.88
CA MET A 1 13.54 9.46 8.95
C MET A 1 13.35 8.10 8.30
N MET A 2 12.14 7.49 8.40
CA MET A 2 11.92 6.14 7.85
C MET A 2 12.00 6.16 6.31
N ARG A 3 12.86 5.32 5.74
CA ARG A 3 13.02 5.07 4.32
C ARG A 3 13.62 3.69 4.10
N VAL A 4 13.01 2.87 3.25
CA VAL A 4 13.49 1.56 2.86
C VAL A 4 13.46 1.47 1.34
N GLU A 5 14.54 0.97 0.74
CA GLU A 5 14.73 0.99 -0.70
C GLU A 5 14.87 -0.42 -1.29
N SER A 6 14.45 -0.55 -2.53
CA SER A 6 14.73 -1.68 -3.41
C SER A 6 15.57 -1.20 -4.59
N GLN A 7 15.59 -1.95 -5.69
CA GLN A 7 16.34 -1.57 -6.88
C GLN A 7 15.77 -0.34 -7.61
N GLN A 8 14.45 -0.14 -7.57
CA GLN A 8 13.77 0.87 -8.38
C GLN A 8 12.80 1.76 -7.61
N VAL A 9 12.36 1.33 -6.42
CA VAL A 9 11.45 2.11 -5.59
C VAL A 9 11.89 2.16 -4.14
N ALA A 10 11.48 3.22 -3.47
CA ALA A 10 11.56 3.34 -2.01
C ALA A 10 10.14 3.45 -1.42
N ILE A 11 9.98 2.98 -0.19
CA ILE A 11 8.87 3.41 0.67
C ILE A 11 9.44 4.37 1.72
N ARG A 12 8.76 5.48 1.93
CA ARG A 12 9.17 6.51 2.88
C ARG A 12 7.98 7.24 3.48
N TYR A 13 8.21 7.91 4.58
CA TYR A 13 7.22 8.82 5.12
C TYR A 13 6.82 9.88 4.09
N LEU A 14 5.53 10.21 4.07
CA LEU A 14 4.98 11.28 3.24
C LEU A 14 5.52 12.64 3.68
N LYS A 15 5.67 13.54 2.72
CA LYS A 15 5.96 14.96 2.89
C LYS A 15 4.74 15.77 2.42
N THR A 16 4.53 16.95 2.94
CA THR A 16 3.48 17.85 2.44
C THR A 16 3.67 18.20 0.96
N THR A 17 4.92 18.25 0.51
CA THR A 17 5.29 18.47 -0.90
C THR A 17 4.88 17.32 -1.84
N ASP A 18 4.51 16.16 -1.30
CA ASP A 18 4.02 15.04 -2.10
C ASP A 18 2.55 15.24 -2.58
N ALA A 19 1.86 16.26 -2.06
CA ALA A 19 0.43 16.46 -2.33
C ALA A 19 0.13 16.63 -3.83
N ALA A 20 0.83 17.52 -4.51
CA ALA A 20 0.62 17.76 -5.94
C ALA A 20 0.98 16.51 -6.79
N PRO A 21 2.19 15.93 -6.69
CA PRO A 21 2.52 14.76 -7.50
C PRO A 21 1.67 13.52 -7.18
N LEU A 22 1.24 13.30 -5.92
CA LEU A 22 0.32 12.20 -5.61
C LEU A 22 -1.09 12.44 -6.10
N PHE A 23 -1.57 13.68 -6.08
CA PHE A 23 -2.85 14.02 -6.69
C PHE A 23 -2.83 13.74 -8.19
N GLU A 24 -1.83 14.28 -8.90
CA GLU A 24 -1.71 14.15 -10.35
C GLU A 24 -1.49 12.71 -10.82
N ASN A 25 -0.73 11.93 -10.07
CA ASN A 25 -0.33 10.60 -10.51
C ASN A 25 -1.19 9.46 -9.95
N TYR A 26 -1.90 9.67 -8.83
CA TYR A 26 -2.53 8.54 -8.15
C TYR A 26 -3.86 8.89 -7.48
N LEU A 27 -3.87 9.78 -6.47
CA LEU A 27 -5.06 9.99 -5.63
C LEU A 27 -6.18 10.78 -6.32
N GLY A 28 -5.88 11.55 -7.38
CA GLY A 28 -6.86 12.23 -8.21
C GLY A 28 -7.31 11.41 -9.43
N ASP A 29 -6.74 10.24 -9.66
CA ASP A 29 -7.08 9.37 -10.79
C ASP A 29 -8.18 8.37 -10.38
N GLU A 30 -9.39 8.52 -10.98
CA GLU A 30 -10.54 7.65 -10.72
C GLU A 30 -10.24 6.18 -11.02
N GLN A 31 -9.44 5.89 -12.06
CA GLN A 31 -9.07 4.51 -12.40
C GLN A 31 -8.13 3.91 -11.35
N ALA A 32 -7.16 4.67 -10.87
CA ALA A 32 -6.25 4.23 -9.81
C ALA A 32 -7.01 4.01 -8.48
N CYS A 33 -8.03 4.83 -8.22
CA CYS A 33 -8.86 4.76 -7.01
C CYS A 33 -10.01 3.74 -7.10
N ARG A 34 -10.22 3.08 -8.23
CA ARG A 34 -11.37 2.19 -8.48
C ARG A 34 -11.58 1.13 -7.40
N PHE A 35 -10.50 0.59 -6.85
CA PHE A 35 -10.51 -0.46 -5.84
C PHE A 35 -10.02 0.03 -4.46
N LEU A 36 -10.16 1.34 -4.20
CA LEU A 36 -9.89 1.92 -2.90
C LEU A 36 -11.18 2.09 -2.09
N ASN A 37 -11.03 2.24 -0.79
CA ASN A 37 -12.14 2.48 0.14
C ASN A 37 -12.61 3.95 0.17
N HIS A 38 -12.12 4.77 -0.72
CA HIS A 38 -12.51 6.18 -0.91
C HIS A 38 -12.56 6.51 -2.41
N GLN A 39 -13.26 7.59 -2.75
CA GLN A 39 -13.26 8.14 -4.10
C GLN A 39 -11.96 8.89 -4.40
N ALA A 40 -11.68 9.13 -5.68
CA ALA A 40 -10.59 9.99 -6.10
C ALA A 40 -10.74 11.39 -5.50
N HIS A 41 -9.61 11.97 -5.12
CA HIS A 41 -9.58 13.35 -4.60
C HIS A 41 -9.94 14.33 -5.72
N GLN A 42 -10.69 15.37 -5.38
CA GLN A 42 -11.18 16.35 -6.36
C GLN A 42 -10.17 17.48 -6.63
N ASN A 43 -9.23 17.68 -5.73
CA ASN A 43 -8.19 18.71 -5.83
C ASN A 43 -6.99 18.39 -4.95
N VAL A 44 -5.90 19.13 -5.16
CA VAL A 44 -4.64 18.96 -4.41
C VAL A 44 -4.82 19.21 -2.91
N ASN A 45 -5.71 20.11 -2.51
CA ASN A 45 -5.93 20.40 -1.09
C ASN A 45 -6.50 19.21 -0.34
N GLN A 46 -7.41 18.43 -0.94
CA GLN A 46 -7.89 17.18 -0.34
C GLN A 46 -6.73 16.19 -0.13
N THR A 47 -5.82 16.11 -1.09
CA THR A 47 -4.62 15.26 -0.97
C THR A 47 -3.71 15.76 0.15
N LEU A 48 -3.50 17.07 0.25
CA LEU A 48 -2.69 17.67 1.32
C LEU A 48 -3.29 17.38 2.71
N GLU A 49 -4.58 17.60 2.88
CA GLU A 49 -5.28 17.31 4.14
C GLU A 49 -5.19 15.81 4.52
N ALA A 50 -5.31 14.92 3.53
CA ALA A 50 -5.14 13.49 3.77
C ALA A 50 -3.70 13.17 4.22
N ILE A 51 -2.69 13.74 3.55
CA ILE A 51 -1.28 13.58 3.91
C ILE A 51 -1.02 14.09 5.34
N GLU A 52 -1.55 15.24 5.73
CA GLU A 52 -1.38 15.78 7.07
C GLU A 52 -1.97 14.85 8.15
N ARG A 53 -3.19 14.31 7.92
CA ARG A 53 -3.80 13.31 8.81
C ARG A 53 -2.96 12.03 8.92
N TRP A 54 -2.41 11.54 7.81
CA TRP A 54 -1.57 10.35 7.81
C TRP A 54 -0.22 10.60 8.50
N ARG A 55 0.38 11.75 8.28
CA ARG A 55 1.63 12.15 8.94
C ARG A 55 1.49 12.26 10.46
N ALA A 56 0.34 12.71 10.96
CA ALA A 56 0.07 12.78 12.39
C ALA A 56 0.10 11.41 13.08
N GLN A 57 0.03 10.30 12.33
CA GLN A 57 0.13 8.95 12.86
C GLN A 57 1.59 8.52 13.12
N TYR A 58 2.58 9.12 12.45
CA TYR A 58 3.98 8.67 12.55
C TYR A 58 4.58 8.86 13.95
N ASP A 59 4.10 9.85 14.70
CA ASP A 59 4.57 10.17 16.04
C ASP A 59 3.72 9.50 17.14
N GLN A 60 2.69 8.74 16.76
CA GLN A 60 1.85 8.01 17.68
C GLN A 60 2.59 6.80 18.25
N LYS A 61 2.42 6.54 19.54
CA LYS A 61 2.99 5.37 20.21
C LYS A 61 2.42 4.05 19.69
N SER A 62 1.17 4.08 19.26
CA SER A 62 0.46 2.95 18.65
C SER A 62 -0.37 3.48 17.48
N PRO A 63 0.25 3.68 16.30
CA PRO A 63 -0.48 4.16 15.14
C PRO A 63 -1.48 3.11 14.67
N ASN A 64 -2.69 3.53 14.34
CA ASN A 64 -3.71 2.66 13.77
C ASN A 64 -3.63 2.58 12.24
N LEU A 65 -2.85 3.45 11.62
CA LEU A 65 -2.67 3.53 10.19
C LEU A 65 -1.30 4.15 9.87
N LEU A 66 -0.53 3.50 9.03
CA LEU A 66 0.72 4.04 8.48
C LEU A 66 0.62 4.09 6.96
N VAL A 67 0.73 5.28 6.39
CA VAL A 67 0.72 5.48 4.94
C VAL A 67 2.08 5.97 4.49
N PHE A 68 2.69 5.29 3.53
CA PHE A 68 3.99 5.63 2.97
C PHE A 68 3.86 6.04 1.52
N ALA A 69 4.65 7.01 1.08
CA ALA A 69 4.85 7.23 -0.33
C ALA A 69 5.63 6.06 -0.93
N ILE A 70 5.18 5.57 -2.08
CA ILE A 70 5.99 4.73 -2.98
C ILE A 70 6.67 5.71 -3.94
N GLU A 71 7.98 5.85 -3.83
CA GLU A 71 8.79 6.77 -4.64
C GLU A 71 9.57 5.99 -5.69
N GLU A 72 9.49 6.40 -6.94
CA GLU A 72 10.36 5.89 -8.00
C GLU A 72 11.74 6.54 -7.88
N LEU A 73 12.81 5.72 -7.84
CA LEU A 73 14.13 6.18 -7.44
C LEU A 73 14.81 7.08 -8.48
N THR A 74 14.56 6.84 -9.77
CA THR A 74 15.22 7.61 -10.85
C THR A 74 14.69 9.04 -10.90
N SER A 75 13.37 9.21 -10.84
CA SER A 75 12.73 10.53 -10.89
C SER A 75 12.53 11.16 -9.52
N GLN A 76 12.71 10.39 -8.44
CA GLN A 76 12.38 10.77 -7.06
C GLN A 76 10.91 11.24 -6.90
N THR A 77 10.04 10.75 -7.76
CA THR A 77 8.61 11.11 -7.78
C THR A 77 7.79 10.10 -6.98
N PRO A 78 6.89 10.53 -6.09
CA PRO A 78 5.93 9.64 -5.47
C PRO A 78 4.91 9.19 -6.54
N ILE A 79 4.82 7.87 -6.72
CA ILE A 79 4.02 7.23 -7.78
C ILE A 79 2.81 6.49 -7.24
N GLY A 80 2.64 6.47 -5.93
CA GLY A 80 1.55 5.77 -5.25
C GLY A 80 1.75 5.72 -3.75
N CYS A 81 0.92 4.93 -3.08
CA CYS A 81 0.95 4.75 -1.63
C CYS A 81 1.01 3.29 -1.23
N LEU A 82 1.73 3.01 -0.15
CA LEU A 82 1.68 1.79 0.63
C LEU A 82 1.00 2.10 1.96
N VAL A 83 0.03 1.28 2.37
CA VAL A 83 -0.73 1.44 3.60
C VAL A 83 -0.54 0.21 4.47
N LEU A 84 -0.19 0.42 5.72
CA LEU A 84 -0.14 -0.61 6.73
C LEU A 84 -1.14 -0.27 7.84
N ILE A 85 -1.92 -1.26 8.24
CA ILE A 85 -2.89 -1.15 9.34
C ILE A 85 -2.42 -2.13 10.41
N PRO A 86 -1.61 -1.64 11.39
CA PRO A 86 -1.13 -2.50 12.46
C PRO A 86 -2.28 -2.97 13.36
N GLU A 87 -2.21 -4.22 13.74
CA GLU A 87 -3.04 -4.86 14.76
C GLU A 87 -2.13 -5.41 15.87
N GLN A 88 -2.71 -6.06 16.88
CA GLN A 88 -1.91 -6.52 18.03
C GLN A 88 -0.76 -7.47 17.61
N ASP A 89 -1.04 -8.50 16.79
CA ASP A 89 -0.07 -9.53 16.38
C ASP A 89 0.01 -9.71 14.86
N SER A 90 -0.63 -8.82 14.11
CA SER A 90 -0.72 -8.89 12.65
C SER A 90 -0.76 -7.49 12.04
N SER A 91 -0.75 -7.43 10.74
CA SER A 91 -1.01 -6.17 10.02
C SER A 91 -1.76 -6.44 8.72
N GLU A 92 -2.61 -5.51 8.33
CA GLU A 92 -3.03 -5.45 6.93
C GLU A 92 -2.02 -4.67 6.10
N ILE A 93 -1.88 -5.04 4.83
CA ILE A 93 -1.08 -4.34 3.85
C ILE A 93 -1.93 -4.03 2.61
N HIS A 94 -1.90 -2.76 2.19
CA HIS A 94 -2.53 -2.32 0.94
C HIS A 94 -1.55 -1.46 0.17
N PHE A 95 -1.66 -1.45 -1.15
CA PHE A 95 -0.81 -0.64 -2.01
C PHE A 95 -1.54 -0.27 -3.30
N GLY A 96 -1.14 0.84 -3.86
CA GLY A 96 -1.56 1.25 -5.18
C GLY A 96 -0.52 2.16 -5.81
N ILE A 97 -0.43 2.07 -7.12
CA ILE A 97 0.46 2.92 -7.93
C ILE A 97 -0.27 3.46 -9.14
N SER A 98 0.17 4.60 -9.61
CA SER A 98 -0.26 5.24 -10.84
C SER A 98 -0.26 4.26 -12.03
N ALA A 99 -1.27 4.35 -12.88
CA ALA A 99 -1.39 3.53 -14.10
C ALA A 99 -0.15 3.63 -15.01
N ARG A 100 0.49 4.81 -15.06
CA ARG A 100 1.71 5.07 -15.87
C ARG A 100 2.92 4.23 -15.44
N TYR A 101 2.91 3.74 -14.19
CA TYR A 101 4.02 2.99 -13.60
C TYR A 101 3.71 1.50 -13.44
N GLN A 102 2.53 1.04 -13.85
CA GLN A 102 2.16 -0.37 -13.84
C GLN A 102 2.98 -1.20 -14.85
N GLY A 103 3.01 -2.52 -14.63
CA GLY A 103 3.73 -3.46 -15.51
C GLY A 103 5.26 -3.50 -15.33
N LYS A 104 5.85 -2.58 -14.56
CA LYS A 104 7.30 -2.45 -14.36
C LYS A 104 7.82 -3.14 -13.08
N GLY A 105 6.95 -3.83 -12.33
CA GLY A 105 7.32 -4.52 -11.09
C GLY A 105 7.38 -3.62 -9.84
N TYR A 106 7.10 -2.34 -9.94
CA TYR A 106 7.18 -1.37 -8.82
C TYR A 106 6.27 -1.72 -7.65
N ALA A 107 5.01 -2.10 -7.93
CA ALA A 107 4.08 -2.51 -6.87
C ALA A 107 4.55 -3.77 -6.13
N THR A 108 5.17 -4.72 -6.84
CA THR A 108 5.75 -5.93 -6.22
C THR A 108 6.93 -5.56 -5.31
N GLN A 109 7.81 -4.66 -5.76
CA GLN A 109 8.92 -4.18 -4.95
C GLN A 109 8.41 -3.43 -3.72
N ALA A 110 7.45 -2.52 -3.87
CA ALA A 110 6.86 -1.76 -2.76
C ALA A 110 6.18 -2.69 -1.73
N CYS A 111 5.41 -3.68 -2.20
CA CYS A 111 4.77 -4.66 -1.32
C CYS A 111 5.82 -5.45 -0.52
N LYS A 112 6.89 -5.92 -1.16
CA LYS A 112 8.01 -6.60 -0.49
C LYS A 112 8.69 -5.72 0.57
N LEU A 113 8.91 -4.43 0.26
CA LEU A 113 9.47 -3.48 1.23
C LEU A 113 8.54 -3.29 2.44
N GLY A 114 7.22 -3.23 2.23
CA GLY A 114 6.23 -3.19 3.31
C GLY A 114 6.27 -4.43 4.19
N VAL A 115 6.40 -5.61 3.59
CA VAL A 115 6.57 -6.89 4.31
C VAL A 115 7.85 -6.88 5.15
N VAL A 116 8.99 -6.48 4.57
CA VAL A 116 10.27 -6.37 5.29
C VAL A 116 10.17 -5.38 6.45
N TYR A 117 9.52 -4.25 6.25
CA TYR A 117 9.31 -3.27 7.30
C TYR A 117 8.47 -3.85 8.46
N LEU A 118 7.35 -4.52 8.17
CA LEU A 118 6.52 -5.17 9.19
C LEU A 118 7.30 -6.25 9.95
N GLN A 119 8.08 -7.06 9.25
CA GLN A 119 8.93 -8.08 9.86
C GLN A 119 10.01 -7.47 10.78
N SER A 120 10.56 -6.32 10.42
CA SER A 120 11.51 -5.59 11.28
C SER A 120 10.89 -5.12 12.60
N LEU A 121 9.55 -5.00 12.64
CA LEU A 121 8.76 -4.72 13.84
C LEU A 121 8.29 -5.98 14.58
N GLY A 122 8.71 -7.18 14.12
CA GLY A 122 8.32 -8.46 14.70
C GLY A 122 6.95 -8.98 14.23
N ILE A 123 6.31 -8.32 13.26
CA ILE A 123 5.02 -8.73 12.70
C ILE A 123 5.26 -9.75 11.59
N THR A 124 4.77 -10.98 11.78
CA THR A 124 4.96 -12.10 10.84
C THR A 124 3.65 -12.57 10.19
N ARG A 125 2.52 -12.15 10.71
CA ARG A 125 1.19 -12.44 10.14
C ARG A 125 0.68 -11.20 9.42
N ILE A 126 0.65 -11.28 8.09
CA ILE A 126 0.24 -10.16 7.23
C ILE A 126 -0.94 -10.63 6.38
N ARG A 127 -1.97 -9.81 6.29
CA ARG A 127 -3.16 -10.10 5.50
C ARG A 127 -3.54 -8.91 4.62
N THR A 128 -4.38 -9.18 3.62
CA THR A 128 -5.01 -8.16 2.79
C THR A 128 -6.22 -8.74 2.09
N THR A 129 -7.17 -7.89 1.72
CA THR A 129 -8.44 -8.31 1.14
C THR A 129 -8.75 -7.55 -0.16
N PRO A 130 -7.98 -7.78 -1.25
CA PRO A 130 -8.26 -7.14 -2.53
C PRO A 130 -9.63 -7.55 -3.07
N HIS A 131 -10.31 -6.63 -3.76
CA HIS A 131 -11.50 -6.95 -4.55
C HIS A 131 -11.20 -8.08 -5.53
N ILE A 132 -12.12 -9.07 -5.69
CA ILE A 132 -11.90 -10.25 -6.56
C ILE A 132 -11.59 -9.88 -8.01
N GLY A 133 -12.11 -8.76 -8.52
CA GLY A 133 -11.82 -8.23 -9.86
C GLY A 133 -10.50 -7.45 -9.97
N ASN A 134 -9.78 -7.22 -8.87
CA ASN A 134 -8.47 -6.55 -8.89
C ASN A 134 -7.34 -7.55 -9.17
N HIS A 135 -7.37 -8.16 -10.34
CA HIS A 135 -6.40 -9.18 -10.74
C HIS A 135 -4.94 -8.68 -10.72
N ALA A 136 -4.74 -7.38 -10.94
CA ALA A 136 -3.39 -6.80 -10.87
C ALA A 136 -2.83 -6.86 -9.45
N SER A 137 -3.62 -6.45 -8.44
CA SER A 137 -3.22 -6.54 -7.03
C SER A 137 -3.02 -7.99 -6.59
N ILE A 138 -3.94 -8.89 -6.95
CA ILE A 138 -3.84 -10.32 -6.62
C ILE A 138 -2.53 -10.91 -7.13
N ARG A 139 -2.18 -10.67 -8.41
CA ARG A 139 -0.91 -11.14 -8.99
C ARG A 139 0.33 -10.56 -8.29
N VAL A 140 0.28 -9.32 -7.84
CA VAL A 140 1.38 -8.72 -7.05
C VAL A 140 1.53 -9.45 -5.71
N LEU A 141 0.43 -9.70 -5.01
CA LEU A 141 0.41 -10.39 -3.74
C LEU A 141 0.96 -11.82 -3.85
N GLU A 142 0.52 -12.57 -4.87
CA GLU A 142 1.03 -13.91 -5.16
C GLU A 142 2.56 -13.90 -5.38
N LYS A 143 3.09 -12.93 -6.14
CA LYS A 143 4.54 -12.74 -6.33
C LYS A 143 5.29 -12.36 -5.05
N CYS A 144 4.58 -11.83 -4.05
CA CYS A 144 5.11 -11.54 -2.73
C CYS A 144 4.95 -12.70 -1.74
N GLY A 145 4.39 -13.85 -2.19
CA GLY A 145 4.23 -15.05 -1.38
C GLY A 145 2.91 -15.12 -0.60
N PHE A 146 1.97 -14.22 -0.85
CA PHE A 146 0.64 -14.33 -0.27
C PHE A 146 -0.13 -15.50 -0.88
N ILE A 147 -0.87 -16.21 -0.05
CA ILE A 147 -1.70 -17.36 -0.41
C ILE A 147 -3.16 -17.00 -0.20
N SER A 148 -4.02 -17.33 -1.17
CA SER A 148 -5.46 -17.20 -1.03
C SER A 148 -6.02 -18.20 -0.03
N ARG A 149 -6.87 -17.72 0.86
CA ARG A 149 -7.64 -18.54 1.84
C ARG A 149 -9.12 -18.64 1.48
N GLY A 150 -9.52 -18.08 0.33
CA GLY A 150 -10.89 -18.13 -0.16
C GLY A 150 -11.46 -16.74 -0.44
N ILE A 151 -12.78 -16.70 -0.65
CA ILE A 151 -13.52 -15.48 -0.95
C ILE A 151 -14.34 -15.07 0.26
N LEU A 152 -14.20 -13.81 0.64
CA LEU A 152 -15.03 -13.14 1.63
C LEU A 152 -16.20 -12.45 0.90
N LYS A 153 -17.41 -12.97 1.11
CA LYS A 153 -18.62 -12.45 0.46
C LYS A 153 -19.06 -11.12 1.08
N ALA A 154 -19.46 -10.16 0.22
CA ALA A 154 -19.96 -8.84 0.63
C ALA A 154 -19.09 -8.20 1.73
N HIS A 155 -17.75 -8.18 1.51
CA HIS A 155 -16.76 -7.88 2.55
C HIS A 155 -16.45 -6.39 2.68
N ALA A 156 -16.32 -5.68 1.57
CA ALA A 156 -15.92 -4.27 1.57
C ALA A 156 -16.65 -3.44 0.54
N VAL A 157 -16.86 -2.16 0.84
CA VAL A 157 -17.43 -1.19 -0.08
C VAL A 157 -16.29 -0.48 -0.82
N PHE A 158 -16.43 -0.44 -2.14
CA PHE A 158 -15.55 0.33 -3.02
C PHE A 158 -16.38 1.44 -3.66
N PRO A 159 -16.28 2.70 -3.19
CA PRO A 159 -17.21 3.77 -3.60
C PRO A 159 -17.25 4.04 -5.10
N ALA A 160 -16.16 3.76 -5.82
CA ALA A 160 -16.09 3.87 -7.28
C ALA A 160 -16.86 2.74 -8.01
N LEU A 161 -17.19 1.63 -7.33
CA LEU A 161 -17.96 0.51 -7.88
C LEU A 161 -19.43 0.51 -7.42
N GLY A 162 -19.78 1.33 -6.45
CA GLY A 162 -21.13 1.44 -5.92
C GLY A 162 -21.19 1.47 -4.40
N ARG A 163 -22.41 1.39 -3.85
CA ARG A 163 -22.66 1.50 -2.40
C ARG A 163 -22.74 0.14 -1.71
N GLU A 164 -22.85 -0.94 -2.48
CA GLU A 164 -23.00 -2.28 -1.92
C GLU A 164 -21.63 -2.89 -1.63
N ALA A 165 -21.55 -3.70 -0.58
CA ALA A 165 -20.35 -4.43 -0.26
C ALA A 165 -20.06 -5.49 -1.33
N GLN A 166 -18.82 -5.58 -1.75
CA GLN A 166 -18.32 -6.42 -2.83
C GLN A 166 -17.52 -7.61 -2.26
N ASP A 167 -17.37 -8.63 -3.05
CA ASP A 167 -16.57 -9.80 -2.72
C ASP A 167 -15.08 -9.47 -2.77
N CYS A 168 -14.35 -9.93 -1.76
CA CYS A 168 -12.90 -9.78 -1.67
C CYS A 168 -12.21 -11.14 -1.56
N MET A 169 -10.95 -11.22 -1.96
CA MET A 169 -10.12 -12.40 -1.77
C MET A 169 -9.36 -12.28 -0.45
N ASP A 170 -9.49 -13.25 0.46
CA ASP A 170 -8.67 -13.33 1.68
C ASP A 170 -7.27 -13.79 1.30
N MET A 171 -6.30 -12.89 1.33
CA MET A 171 -4.90 -13.15 1.00
C MET A 171 -4.04 -13.04 2.25
N ARG A 172 -3.24 -14.06 2.54
CA ARG A 172 -2.42 -14.13 3.75
C ARG A 172 -0.98 -14.49 3.46
N LEU A 173 -0.09 -13.87 4.22
CA LEU A 173 1.32 -14.17 4.27
C LEU A 173 1.65 -14.59 5.70
N GLU A 174 2.07 -15.85 5.89
CA GLU A 174 2.33 -16.45 7.21
C GLU A 174 3.68 -17.17 7.19
N GLY A 175 4.39 -17.18 8.30
CA GLY A 175 5.50 -18.09 8.55
C GLY A 175 6.80 -17.80 7.77
N ILE A 176 7.06 -16.57 7.39
CA ILE A 176 8.33 -16.23 6.74
C ILE A 176 9.41 -16.09 7.81
N GLU A 177 10.30 -17.09 7.90
CA GLU A 177 11.58 -16.93 8.57
C GLU A 177 12.41 -15.84 7.85
N LEU A 178 13.05 -14.97 8.63
CA LEU A 178 13.84 -13.79 8.21
C LEU A 178 15.03 -14.09 7.23
N ARG A 179 15.10 -15.24 6.57
CA ARG A 179 16.31 -15.74 5.92
C ARG A 179 16.59 -15.22 4.50
N HIS A 180 15.70 -14.45 3.84
CA HIS A 180 15.88 -14.20 2.40
C HIS A 180 15.92 -12.72 1.95
N PHE A 181 15.95 -11.75 2.84
CA PHE A 181 15.98 -10.33 2.45
C PHE A 181 17.16 -9.53 3.03
N ALA A 182 18.20 -10.21 3.49
CA ALA A 182 19.43 -9.59 4.03
C ALA A 182 20.34 -9.06 2.90
N HIS A 183 19.89 -8.06 2.18
CA HIS A 183 20.76 -7.15 1.41
C HIS A 183 20.13 -5.76 1.40
N CYS A 184 19.91 -5.18 2.57
CA CYS A 184 19.80 -3.74 2.74
C CYS A 184 21.12 -3.28 3.35
N SER A 185 21.99 -2.70 2.54
CA SER A 185 23.24 -2.08 2.96
C SER A 185 22.95 -0.97 3.98
N LYS A 186 23.81 -0.93 4.99
CA LYS A 186 23.87 0.08 6.05
C LYS A 186 24.09 1.48 5.48
#